data_d893dc34a7540125f9e1cc4330a66fc6
#
_entry.id   d893dc34a7540125f9e1cc4330a66fc6
#
_cell.length_a   1.000
_cell.length_b   1.000
_cell.length_c   1.000
_cell.angle_alpha   90.00
_cell.angle_beta   90.00
_cell.angle_gamma   90.00
#
_symmetry.space_group_name_H-M   'P 1'
#
loop_
_entity.id
_entity.type
_entity.pdbx_description
1 polymer ?
#
loop_
_entity_poly.entity_id
_entity_poly.type
_entity_poly.pdbx_seq_one_letter_code
_entity_poly.pdbx_strand_id
1 'polypeptide(L)'
;MPHAPAPPDWLAARAAMLLDPTVTMLNTGSFGPLPRPVFERVTELRLRLAAGPTDFFVRQAPPLLWQARERTAAFLGTAPQRLVFTANVSSAINLVASGLRLAAPGEVLLTDHEYGAMVWCWERVGQRQGLTVRTFPLPTQATDPAEIVAAAVKAMTPRTRLFFFSHVLSPTGLVLPAKQLCAEARSRGVLTVVDGAHAPAMIPLDLADIGADFYAANLHKWLLAPTGAGCLAIGPGNEDRLQPLHVSWGYHRDRYPISDAGRSAGPDAPDAYGSTPRIRFLEFEGTRDICPWLAVPAAIDFQGDLGWDAVRHRVAALAAHTRRVIGDTGLPLATPAVPGLCGAMTAFELPAGVNVSRLRQELWDRRIEVPVIERPDRLLIRVSHHFYTTEAEIDRLSAVLPDCLRSAGGVGVG
;
A
#
# COMPACT_ATOMS: atom_id res chain seq x y z
N MET A 1 14.92 24.43 -25.71
CA MET A 1 14.25 23.39 -24.90
C MET A 1 15.24 22.94 -23.85
N PRO A 2 14.94 22.97 -22.55
CA PRO A 2 15.85 22.41 -21.57
C PRO A 2 16.05 20.91 -21.89
N HIS A 3 17.31 20.49 -21.96
CA HIS A 3 17.65 19.07 -22.12
C HIS A 3 16.97 18.27 -21.00
N ALA A 4 16.25 17.21 -21.36
CA ALA A 4 15.77 16.24 -20.38
C ALA A 4 17.00 15.74 -19.56
N PRO A 5 16.91 15.67 -18.24
CA PRO A 5 18.00 15.15 -17.43
C PRO A 5 18.39 13.76 -17.90
N ALA A 6 19.68 13.45 -17.86
CA ALA A 6 20.17 12.11 -18.18
C ALA A 6 19.47 11.07 -17.29
N PRO A 7 19.14 9.87 -17.84
CA PRO A 7 18.52 8.84 -17.03
C PRO A 7 19.44 8.43 -15.87
N PRO A 8 18.87 8.06 -14.70
CA PRO A 8 19.67 7.58 -13.57
C PRO A 8 20.53 6.37 -13.92
N ASP A 9 21.68 6.26 -13.26
CA ASP A 9 22.46 5.02 -13.28
C ASP A 9 21.75 3.97 -12.40
N TRP A 10 21.00 3.08 -13.06
CA TRP A 10 20.25 2.02 -12.38
C TRP A 10 21.13 1.00 -11.68
N LEU A 11 22.37 0.78 -12.12
CA LEU A 11 23.32 -0.09 -11.46
C LEU A 11 23.81 0.52 -10.15
N ALA A 12 24.14 1.81 -10.16
CA ALA A 12 24.49 2.55 -8.93
C ALA A 12 23.29 2.61 -7.97
N ALA A 13 22.07 2.86 -8.47
CA ALA A 13 20.86 2.85 -7.66
C ALA A 13 20.60 1.46 -7.02
N ARG A 14 20.80 0.36 -7.78
CA ARG A 14 20.72 -1.00 -7.27
C ARG A 14 21.80 -1.29 -6.22
N ALA A 15 23.03 -0.82 -6.41
CA ALA A 15 24.13 -1.02 -5.46
C ALA A 15 23.87 -0.32 -4.11
N ALA A 16 23.03 0.70 -4.08
CA ALA A 16 22.57 1.34 -2.85
C ALA A 16 21.49 0.54 -2.10
N MET A 17 20.92 -0.50 -2.68
CA MET A 17 19.92 -1.37 -2.03
C MET A 17 20.59 -2.45 -1.19
N LEU A 18 19.96 -2.80 -0.06
CA LEU A 18 20.37 -3.92 0.79
C LEU A 18 19.73 -5.23 0.30
N LEU A 19 20.11 -5.65 -0.90
CA LEU A 19 19.67 -6.90 -1.52
C LEU A 19 20.64 -8.03 -1.19
N ASP A 20 20.10 -9.23 -0.97
CA ASP A 20 20.90 -10.45 -1.00
C ASP A 20 21.31 -10.72 -2.46
N PRO A 21 22.62 -10.67 -2.81
CA PRO A 21 23.08 -10.83 -4.19
C PRO A 21 22.84 -12.24 -4.73
N THR A 22 22.53 -13.21 -3.88
CA THR A 22 22.28 -14.60 -4.27
C THR A 22 20.81 -14.85 -4.64
N VAL A 23 19.91 -13.88 -4.35
CA VAL A 23 18.46 -14.01 -4.54
C VAL A 23 17.98 -13.09 -5.66
N THR A 24 17.26 -13.65 -6.62
CA THR A 24 16.48 -12.90 -7.61
C THR A 24 15.20 -12.42 -6.96
N MET A 25 15.14 -11.13 -6.60
CA MET A 25 14.03 -10.53 -5.86
C MET A 25 12.99 -9.96 -6.81
N LEU A 26 11.88 -10.68 -6.99
CA LEU A 26 10.75 -10.30 -7.85
C LEU A 26 9.44 -10.13 -7.04
N ASN A 27 9.54 -9.77 -5.77
CA ASN A 27 8.42 -9.72 -4.83
C ASN A 27 8.34 -8.43 -4.01
N THR A 28 8.69 -7.27 -4.59
CA THR A 28 8.53 -5.95 -3.94
C THR A 28 7.09 -5.71 -3.47
N GLY A 29 6.11 -6.27 -4.17
CA GLY A 29 4.69 -6.17 -3.81
C GLY A 29 4.35 -6.77 -2.44
N SER A 30 5.13 -7.72 -1.91
CA SER A 30 4.96 -8.20 -0.54
C SER A 30 5.68 -7.29 0.45
N PHE A 31 6.99 -7.10 0.26
CA PHE A 31 7.86 -6.28 1.12
C PHE A 31 8.96 -5.63 0.27
N GLY A 32 9.18 -4.32 0.44
CA GLY A 32 10.29 -3.61 -0.19
C GLY A 32 11.60 -3.80 0.58
N PRO A 33 12.71 -4.19 -0.07
CA PRO A 33 14.03 -4.15 0.54
C PRO A 33 14.44 -2.71 0.83
N LEU A 34 15.22 -2.48 1.89
CA LEU A 34 15.63 -1.13 2.25
C LEU A 34 16.79 -0.62 1.39
N PRO A 35 16.75 0.63 0.94
CA PRO A 35 17.95 1.34 0.52
C PRO A 35 18.88 1.59 1.73
N ARG A 36 20.19 1.55 1.50
CA ARG A 36 21.20 1.79 2.54
C ARG A 36 20.98 3.12 3.30
N PRO A 37 20.72 4.26 2.65
CA PRO A 37 20.47 5.53 3.38
C PRO A 37 19.25 5.45 4.32
N VAL A 38 18.20 4.73 3.93
CA VAL A 38 17.00 4.55 4.76
C VAL A 38 17.30 3.64 5.96
N PHE A 39 18.06 2.57 5.74
CA PHE A 39 18.51 1.68 6.80
C PHE A 39 19.41 2.40 7.83
N GLU A 40 20.35 3.19 7.33
CA GLU A 40 21.25 3.99 8.18
C GLU A 40 20.45 5.00 9.01
N ARG A 41 19.48 5.67 8.39
CA ARG A 41 18.62 6.64 9.09
C ARG A 41 17.78 6.02 10.20
N VAL A 42 17.11 4.90 9.94
CA VAL A 42 16.30 4.23 10.97
C VAL A 42 17.17 3.65 12.08
N THR A 43 18.38 3.20 11.75
CA THR A 43 19.37 2.69 12.73
C THR A 43 19.88 3.81 13.62
N GLU A 44 20.24 4.97 13.06
CA GLU A 44 20.63 6.16 13.83
C GLU A 44 19.53 6.56 14.82
N LEU A 45 18.28 6.63 14.37
CA LEU A 45 17.13 7.00 15.21
C LEU A 45 16.95 6.00 16.37
N ARG A 46 17.09 4.71 16.11
CA ARG A 46 17.00 3.67 17.15
C ARG A 46 18.15 3.72 18.15
N LEU A 47 19.35 4.04 17.70
CA LEU A 47 20.50 4.27 18.61
C LEU A 47 20.24 5.46 19.52
N ARG A 48 19.71 6.56 19.00
CA ARG A 48 19.33 7.74 19.81
C ARG A 48 18.22 7.40 20.81
N LEU A 49 17.20 6.66 20.38
CA LEU A 49 16.14 6.16 21.25
C LEU A 49 16.69 5.28 22.38
N ALA A 50 17.57 4.34 22.05
CA ALA A 50 18.16 3.41 23.02
C ALA A 50 19.07 4.13 24.03
N ALA A 51 19.82 5.13 23.59
CA ALA A 51 20.76 5.87 24.46
C ALA A 51 20.05 6.82 25.44
N GLY A 52 18.89 7.40 25.06
CA GLY A 52 18.18 8.36 25.90
C GLY A 52 16.68 8.38 25.65
N PRO A 53 15.92 7.33 26.05
CA PRO A 53 14.52 7.17 25.62
C PRO A 53 13.62 8.33 26.07
N THR A 54 13.78 8.84 27.28
CA THR A 54 12.98 9.99 27.75
C THR A 54 13.28 11.26 26.95
N ASP A 55 14.55 11.54 26.72
CA ASP A 55 14.96 12.69 25.91
C ASP A 55 14.47 12.55 24.46
N PHE A 56 14.61 11.35 23.91
CA PHE A 56 14.12 11.06 22.56
C PHE A 56 12.63 11.34 22.42
N PHE A 57 11.78 10.73 23.24
CA PHE A 57 10.33 10.88 23.10
C PHE A 57 9.82 12.27 23.46
N VAL A 58 10.42 12.95 24.44
CA VAL A 58 9.90 14.21 24.96
C VAL A 58 10.43 15.42 24.19
N ARG A 59 11.67 15.38 23.69
CA ARG A 59 12.34 16.56 23.08
C ARG A 59 12.73 16.37 21.64
N GLN A 60 13.24 15.20 21.27
CA GLN A 60 13.80 14.99 19.92
C GLN A 60 12.73 14.52 18.91
N ALA A 61 11.90 13.57 19.29
CA ALA A 61 10.92 12.96 18.38
C ALA A 61 9.80 13.90 17.91
N PRO A 62 9.23 14.80 18.75
CA PRO A 62 8.11 15.63 18.32
C PRO A 62 8.38 16.45 17.07
N PRO A 63 9.44 17.26 16.96
CA PRO A 63 9.70 18.01 15.72
C PRO A 63 9.99 17.09 14.52
N LEU A 64 10.65 15.95 14.73
CA LEU A 64 10.92 14.97 13.67
C LEU A 64 9.64 14.29 13.19
N LEU A 65 8.71 14.01 14.10
CA LEU A 65 7.42 13.39 13.77
C LEU A 65 6.55 14.33 12.93
N TRP A 66 6.51 15.62 13.30
CA TRP A 66 5.77 16.61 12.51
C TRP A 66 6.39 16.77 11.12
N GLN A 67 7.72 16.91 11.02
CA GLN A 67 8.42 16.97 9.74
C GLN A 67 8.17 15.74 8.87
N ALA A 68 8.23 14.53 9.45
CA ALA A 68 7.95 13.30 8.73
C ALA A 68 6.51 13.29 8.20
N ARG A 69 5.56 13.80 8.97
CA ARG A 69 4.16 13.93 8.58
C ARG A 69 3.96 14.92 7.44
N GLU A 70 4.55 16.09 7.52
CA GLU A 70 4.49 17.10 6.44
C GLU A 70 5.06 16.55 5.12
N ARG A 71 6.22 15.88 5.18
CA ARG A 71 6.87 15.30 4.01
C ARG A 71 6.03 14.14 3.42
N THR A 72 5.46 13.29 4.27
CA THR A 72 4.61 12.18 3.82
C THR A 72 3.30 12.70 3.24
N ALA A 73 2.68 13.68 3.87
CA ALA A 73 1.43 14.28 3.39
C ALA A 73 1.62 14.98 2.04
N ALA A 74 2.70 15.75 1.89
CA ALA A 74 3.04 16.39 0.62
C ALA A 74 3.29 15.35 -0.50
N PHE A 75 3.99 14.26 -0.20
CA PHE A 75 4.24 13.18 -1.14
C PHE A 75 2.95 12.47 -1.60
N LEU A 76 1.97 12.35 -0.71
CA LEU A 76 0.69 11.68 -1.00
C LEU A 76 -0.39 12.67 -1.54
N GLY A 77 -0.13 13.96 -1.61
CA GLY A 77 -1.12 14.96 -2.03
C GLY A 77 -2.26 15.14 -1.02
N THR A 78 -1.92 15.26 0.28
CA THR A 78 -2.90 15.52 1.34
C THR A 78 -2.37 16.52 2.37
N ALA A 79 -3.22 16.97 3.30
CA ALA A 79 -2.81 17.86 4.38
C ALA A 79 -2.22 17.09 5.56
N PRO A 80 -1.14 17.56 6.20
CA PRO A 80 -0.52 16.87 7.34
C PRO A 80 -1.49 16.68 8.52
N GLN A 81 -2.44 17.60 8.74
CA GLN A 81 -3.46 17.51 9.78
C GLN A 81 -4.47 16.36 9.58
N ARG A 82 -4.46 15.74 8.39
CA ARG A 82 -5.34 14.62 8.01
C ARG A 82 -4.60 13.30 7.85
N LEU A 83 -3.30 13.28 8.15
CA LEU A 83 -2.48 12.08 8.03
C LEU A 83 -2.19 11.48 9.41
N VAL A 84 -2.67 10.28 9.64
CA VAL A 84 -2.43 9.46 10.84
C VAL A 84 -1.41 8.39 10.48
N PHE A 85 -0.27 8.32 11.18
CA PHE A 85 0.66 7.21 11.00
C PHE A 85 0.12 5.94 11.62
N THR A 86 0.38 4.82 10.97
CA THR A 86 0.02 3.47 11.42
C THR A 86 1.17 2.51 11.15
N ALA A 87 1.11 1.30 11.71
CA ALA A 87 2.13 0.30 11.41
C ALA A 87 2.07 -0.18 9.93
N ASN A 88 0.87 -0.26 9.39
CA ASN A 88 0.59 -0.73 8.03
C ASN A 88 -0.89 -0.49 7.67
N VAL A 89 -1.27 -0.83 6.43
CA VAL A 89 -2.66 -0.73 5.97
C VAL A 89 -3.62 -1.58 6.80
N SER A 90 -3.22 -2.77 7.25
CA SER A 90 -4.12 -3.60 8.07
C SER A 90 -4.50 -2.89 9.37
N SER A 91 -3.55 -2.22 10.04
CA SER A 91 -3.83 -1.40 11.23
C SER A 91 -4.72 -0.22 10.88
N ALA A 92 -4.44 0.47 9.78
CA ALA A 92 -5.23 1.61 9.31
C ALA A 92 -6.69 1.24 9.00
N ILE A 93 -6.90 0.14 8.26
CA ILE A 93 -8.26 -0.34 7.93
C ILE A 93 -8.99 -0.84 9.19
N ASN A 94 -8.31 -1.52 10.12
CA ASN A 94 -8.93 -1.90 11.39
C ASN A 94 -9.33 -0.67 12.23
N LEU A 95 -8.53 0.40 12.21
CA LEU A 95 -8.89 1.68 12.86
C LEU A 95 -10.17 2.25 12.24
N VAL A 96 -10.24 2.33 10.90
CA VAL A 96 -11.44 2.82 10.21
C VAL A 96 -12.64 1.92 10.47
N ALA A 97 -12.51 0.63 10.22
CA ALA A 97 -13.61 -0.33 10.30
C ALA A 97 -14.18 -0.47 11.72
N SER A 98 -13.31 -0.41 12.74
CA SER A 98 -13.75 -0.47 14.15
C SER A 98 -14.21 0.88 14.69
N GLY A 99 -13.64 1.98 14.17
CA GLY A 99 -13.92 3.35 14.63
C GLY A 99 -15.18 3.96 14.01
N LEU A 100 -15.56 3.54 12.81
CA LEU A 100 -16.78 4.03 12.14
C LEU A 100 -18.03 3.43 12.77
N ARG A 101 -19.08 4.28 12.87
CA ARG A 101 -20.44 3.86 13.15
C ARG A 101 -21.27 4.01 11.87
N LEU A 102 -21.71 2.90 11.31
CA LEU A 102 -22.55 2.87 10.11
C LEU A 102 -23.99 2.56 10.48
N ALA A 103 -24.92 3.18 9.75
CA ALA A 103 -26.35 2.95 10.01
C ALA A 103 -26.76 1.53 9.61
N ALA A 104 -27.32 0.79 10.57
CA ALA A 104 -27.92 -0.52 10.36
C ALA A 104 -29.47 -0.41 10.30
N PRO A 105 -30.14 -1.27 9.50
CA PRO A 105 -29.54 -2.21 8.57
C PRO A 105 -28.88 -1.53 7.37
N GLY A 106 -27.75 -2.06 6.93
CA GLY A 106 -26.97 -1.49 5.83
C GLY A 106 -26.00 -2.49 5.21
N GLU A 107 -25.33 -2.06 4.16
CA GLU A 107 -24.40 -2.91 3.41
C GLU A 107 -23.01 -2.26 3.34
N VAL A 108 -21.98 -3.10 3.51
CA VAL A 108 -20.59 -2.79 3.15
C VAL A 108 -20.30 -3.54 1.84
N LEU A 109 -20.01 -2.80 0.78
CA LEU A 109 -19.73 -3.34 -0.54
C LEU A 109 -18.23 -3.51 -0.73
N LEU A 110 -17.79 -4.66 -1.23
CA LEU A 110 -16.40 -4.97 -1.58
C LEU A 110 -16.34 -5.50 -3.01
N THR A 111 -15.14 -5.48 -3.63
CA THR A 111 -14.90 -6.33 -4.79
C THR A 111 -14.66 -7.77 -4.36
N ASP A 112 -14.79 -8.73 -5.27
CA ASP A 112 -14.44 -10.14 -5.02
C ASP A 112 -12.93 -10.41 -5.09
N HIS A 113 -12.11 -9.36 -5.28
CA HIS A 113 -10.66 -9.44 -5.44
C HIS A 113 -9.87 -8.77 -4.30
N GLU A 114 -10.52 -8.46 -3.19
CA GLU A 114 -9.89 -7.79 -2.07
C GLU A 114 -8.90 -8.70 -1.31
N TYR A 115 -7.98 -8.07 -0.60
CA TYR A 115 -7.05 -8.79 0.28
C TYR A 115 -7.82 -9.49 1.40
N GLY A 116 -7.62 -10.80 1.55
CA GLY A 116 -8.45 -11.64 2.42
C GLY A 116 -8.56 -11.14 3.87
N ALA A 117 -7.46 -10.65 4.46
CA ALA A 117 -7.50 -10.10 5.81
C ALA A 117 -8.43 -8.89 5.94
N MET A 118 -8.59 -8.09 4.87
CA MET A 118 -9.50 -6.94 4.87
C MET A 118 -10.95 -7.39 4.69
N VAL A 119 -11.20 -8.44 3.92
CA VAL A 119 -12.53 -9.07 3.85
C VAL A 119 -12.96 -9.54 5.25
N TRP A 120 -12.11 -10.28 5.95
CA TRP A 120 -12.41 -10.74 7.33
C TRP A 120 -12.59 -9.58 8.32
N CYS A 121 -11.84 -8.50 8.14
CA CYS A 121 -12.01 -7.29 8.95
C CYS A 121 -13.43 -6.72 8.81
N TRP A 122 -13.93 -6.57 7.58
CA TRP A 122 -15.27 -6.07 7.32
C TRP A 122 -16.36 -7.05 7.73
N GLU A 123 -16.18 -8.36 7.54
CA GLU A 123 -17.09 -9.40 8.02
C GLU A 123 -17.27 -9.32 9.55
N ARG A 124 -16.14 -9.19 10.29
CA ARG A 124 -16.18 -9.02 11.75
C ARG A 124 -16.95 -7.76 12.16
N VAL A 125 -16.76 -6.66 11.46
CA VAL A 125 -17.47 -5.41 11.74
C VAL A 125 -18.95 -5.55 11.36
N GLY A 126 -19.26 -6.15 10.23
CA GLY A 126 -20.62 -6.45 9.80
C GLY A 126 -21.39 -7.21 10.86
N GLN A 127 -20.82 -8.31 11.39
CA GLN A 127 -21.42 -9.08 12.48
C GLN A 127 -21.68 -8.25 13.74
N ARG A 128 -20.74 -7.35 14.10
CA ARG A 128 -20.86 -6.53 15.31
C ARG A 128 -21.85 -5.39 15.20
N GLN A 129 -22.01 -4.82 14.00
CA GLN A 129 -22.85 -3.64 13.76
C GLN A 129 -24.18 -3.96 13.06
N GLY A 130 -24.48 -5.24 12.78
CA GLY A 130 -25.70 -5.62 12.07
C GLY A 130 -25.72 -5.20 10.60
N LEU A 131 -24.54 -5.19 9.95
CA LEU A 131 -24.35 -4.87 8.54
C LEU A 131 -24.16 -6.14 7.71
N THR A 132 -24.58 -6.10 6.46
CA THR A 132 -24.30 -7.16 5.50
C THR A 132 -23.07 -6.82 4.67
N VAL A 133 -22.06 -7.67 4.66
CA VAL A 133 -20.93 -7.56 3.73
C VAL A 133 -21.31 -8.22 2.42
N ARG A 134 -21.18 -7.51 1.33
CA ARG A 134 -21.48 -7.98 -0.03
C ARG A 134 -20.27 -7.79 -0.93
N THR A 135 -20.04 -8.76 -1.80
CA THR A 135 -19.05 -8.67 -2.85
C THR A 135 -19.71 -8.61 -4.23
N PHE A 136 -19.02 -8.03 -5.21
CA PHE A 136 -19.42 -8.07 -6.61
C PHE A 136 -18.27 -8.54 -7.49
N PRO A 137 -18.55 -9.21 -8.62
CA PRO A 137 -17.54 -9.63 -9.58
C PRO A 137 -16.85 -8.43 -10.20
N LEU A 138 -15.54 -8.35 -10.06
CA LEU A 138 -14.73 -7.29 -10.67
C LEU A 138 -14.28 -7.72 -12.07
N PRO A 139 -14.45 -6.88 -13.13
CA PRO A 139 -13.93 -7.17 -14.45
C PRO A 139 -12.40 -7.02 -14.49
N THR A 140 -11.67 -8.09 -14.10
CA THR A 140 -10.20 -8.06 -13.99
C THR A 140 -9.47 -8.02 -15.32
N GLN A 141 -10.18 -8.28 -16.45
CA GLN A 141 -9.67 -8.15 -17.81
C GLN A 141 -10.27 -6.93 -18.53
N ALA A 142 -10.68 -5.90 -17.76
CA ALA A 142 -11.19 -4.66 -18.31
C ALA A 142 -10.20 -4.02 -19.31
N THR A 143 -10.73 -3.52 -20.41
CA THR A 143 -9.98 -2.76 -21.42
C THR A 143 -10.20 -1.26 -21.31
N ASP A 144 -11.22 -0.86 -20.54
CA ASP A 144 -11.57 0.51 -20.25
C ASP A 144 -11.88 0.64 -18.74
N PRO A 145 -11.32 1.64 -18.05
CA PRO A 145 -11.68 1.95 -16.65
C PRO A 145 -13.19 2.09 -16.40
N ALA A 146 -13.96 2.54 -17.40
CA ALA A 146 -15.41 2.69 -17.31
C ALA A 146 -16.14 1.36 -17.03
N GLU A 147 -15.61 0.22 -17.48
CA GLU A 147 -16.17 -1.10 -17.20
C GLU A 147 -16.14 -1.40 -15.68
N ILE A 148 -15.05 -1.04 -15.01
CA ILE A 148 -14.87 -1.22 -13.55
C ILE A 148 -15.85 -0.31 -12.81
N VAL A 149 -15.95 0.95 -13.23
CA VAL A 149 -16.87 1.92 -12.63
C VAL A 149 -18.31 1.46 -12.78
N ALA A 150 -18.70 1.03 -13.98
CA ALA A 150 -20.07 0.53 -14.25
C ALA A 150 -20.41 -0.70 -13.40
N ALA A 151 -19.47 -1.64 -13.22
CA ALA A 151 -19.66 -2.81 -12.37
C ALA A 151 -19.89 -2.42 -10.91
N ALA A 152 -19.09 -1.48 -10.38
CA ALA A 152 -19.23 -0.99 -9.01
C ALA A 152 -20.56 -0.25 -8.81
N VAL A 153 -20.92 0.64 -9.72
CA VAL A 153 -22.18 1.38 -9.68
C VAL A 153 -23.39 0.44 -9.70
N LYS A 154 -23.38 -0.57 -10.57
CA LYS A 154 -24.44 -1.59 -10.65
C LYS A 154 -24.57 -2.40 -9.36
N ALA A 155 -23.47 -2.60 -8.63
CA ALA A 155 -23.46 -3.34 -7.37
C ALA A 155 -23.96 -2.52 -6.17
N MET A 156 -23.89 -1.18 -6.21
CA MET A 156 -24.40 -0.31 -5.16
C MET A 156 -25.92 -0.37 -5.08
N THR A 157 -26.46 -0.44 -3.87
CA THR A 157 -27.91 -0.41 -3.59
C THR A 157 -28.26 0.77 -2.69
N PRO A 158 -29.54 1.12 -2.50
CA PRO A 158 -29.94 2.13 -1.53
C PRO A 158 -29.55 1.81 -0.07
N ARG A 159 -29.17 0.56 0.22
CA ARG A 159 -28.69 0.13 1.52
C ARG A 159 -27.17 0.20 1.66
N THR A 160 -26.42 0.39 0.58
CA THR A 160 -24.97 0.51 0.63
C THR A 160 -24.59 1.73 1.47
N ARG A 161 -23.81 1.54 2.52
CA ARG A 161 -23.35 2.59 3.44
C ARG A 161 -21.87 2.90 3.23
N LEU A 162 -21.11 1.89 2.79
CA LEU A 162 -19.69 2.00 2.59
C LEU A 162 -19.27 1.13 1.40
N PHE A 163 -18.35 1.65 0.59
CA PHE A 163 -17.65 0.93 -0.45
C PHE A 163 -16.16 0.85 -0.10
N PHE A 164 -15.68 -0.37 0.11
CA PHE A 164 -14.26 -0.68 0.32
C PHE A 164 -13.69 -1.31 -0.93
N PHE A 165 -12.53 -0.81 -1.37
CA PHE A 165 -11.82 -1.37 -2.51
C PHE A 165 -10.31 -1.10 -2.45
N SER A 166 -9.52 -2.00 -3.03
CA SER A 166 -8.08 -1.80 -3.25
C SER A 166 -7.83 -0.89 -4.44
N HIS A 167 -6.97 0.13 -4.28
CA HIS A 167 -6.56 0.99 -5.41
C HIS A 167 -5.74 0.21 -6.44
N VAL A 168 -4.87 -0.70 -5.95
CA VAL A 168 -4.13 -1.66 -6.78
C VAL A 168 -4.31 -3.04 -6.18
N LEU A 169 -4.87 -3.95 -6.95
CA LEU A 169 -5.15 -5.31 -6.48
C LEU A 169 -3.87 -6.09 -6.19
N SER A 170 -3.81 -6.68 -5.01
CA SER A 170 -2.69 -7.53 -4.62
C SER A 170 -2.52 -8.78 -5.51
N PRO A 171 -3.57 -9.51 -5.92
CA PRO A 171 -3.39 -10.71 -6.72
C PRO A 171 -2.90 -10.46 -8.15
N THR A 172 -3.43 -9.43 -8.81
CA THR A 172 -3.23 -9.23 -10.24
C THR A 172 -2.41 -7.98 -10.60
N GLY A 173 -2.30 -7.01 -9.68
CA GLY A 173 -1.70 -5.71 -10.01
C GLY A 173 -2.61 -4.79 -10.83
N LEU A 174 -3.89 -5.15 -11.01
CA LEU A 174 -4.87 -4.26 -11.66
C LEU A 174 -5.00 -2.97 -10.85
N VAL A 175 -4.86 -1.84 -11.53
CA VAL A 175 -5.06 -0.50 -10.95
C VAL A 175 -6.52 -0.10 -11.17
N LEU A 176 -7.23 0.19 -10.09
CA LEU A 176 -8.62 0.62 -10.15
C LEU A 176 -8.72 2.15 -10.35
N PRO A 177 -9.74 2.64 -11.06
CA PRO A 177 -9.97 4.08 -11.29
C PRO A 177 -10.54 4.74 -10.02
N ALA A 178 -9.69 4.87 -8.98
CA ALA A 178 -10.10 5.26 -7.63
C ALA A 178 -10.84 6.60 -7.58
N LYS A 179 -10.41 7.60 -8.36
CA LYS A 179 -11.08 8.91 -8.44
C LYS A 179 -12.53 8.79 -8.89
N GLN A 180 -12.77 8.05 -9.97
CA GLN A 180 -14.11 7.85 -10.52
C GLN A 180 -14.97 7.02 -9.56
N LEU A 181 -14.42 5.98 -8.95
CA LEU A 181 -15.12 5.15 -7.97
C LEU A 181 -15.52 5.95 -6.73
N CYS A 182 -14.63 6.80 -6.20
CA CYS A 182 -14.93 7.68 -5.08
C CYS A 182 -16.00 8.74 -5.45
N ALA A 183 -15.94 9.32 -6.65
CA ALA A 183 -16.92 10.28 -7.12
C ALA A 183 -18.32 9.65 -7.25
N GLU A 184 -18.42 8.44 -7.82
CA GLU A 184 -19.66 7.70 -7.96
C GLU A 184 -20.25 7.26 -6.62
N ALA A 185 -19.43 6.81 -5.68
CA ALA A 185 -19.89 6.49 -4.33
C ALA A 185 -20.43 7.74 -3.61
N ARG A 186 -19.68 8.84 -3.67
CA ARG A 186 -20.09 10.12 -3.04
C ARG A 186 -21.40 10.64 -3.59
N SER A 187 -21.64 10.57 -4.91
CA SER A 187 -22.90 11.00 -5.53
C SER A 187 -24.12 10.23 -5.01
N ARG A 188 -23.89 9.07 -4.40
CA ARG A 188 -24.91 8.18 -3.81
C ARG A 188 -24.94 8.22 -2.28
N GLY A 189 -24.15 9.10 -1.65
CA GLY A 189 -24.03 9.17 -0.19
C GLY A 189 -23.34 7.96 0.44
N VAL A 190 -22.53 7.21 -0.34
CA VAL A 190 -21.79 6.04 0.10
C VAL A 190 -20.38 6.46 0.49
N LEU A 191 -19.95 6.13 1.71
CA LEU A 191 -18.59 6.37 2.18
C LEU A 191 -17.59 5.46 1.45
N THR A 192 -16.39 5.95 1.20
CA THR A 192 -15.31 5.20 0.57
C THR A 192 -14.17 4.95 1.52
N VAL A 193 -13.70 3.70 1.56
CA VAL A 193 -12.46 3.30 2.23
C VAL A 193 -11.58 2.61 1.20
N VAL A 194 -10.44 3.23 0.92
CA VAL A 194 -9.54 2.76 -0.14
C VAL A 194 -8.29 2.12 0.48
N ASP A 195 -8.03 0.87 0.10
CA ASP A 195 -6.78 0.18 0.40
C ASP A 195 -5.73 0.55 -0.65
N GLY A 196 -4.86 1.47 -0.28
CA GLY A 196 -3.74 1.93 -1.10
C GLY A 196 -2.41 1.21 -0.79
N ALA A 197 -2.46 -0.04 -0.28
CA ALA A 197 -1.25 -0.77 0.13
C ALA A 197 -0.15 -0.82 -0.94
N HIS A 198 -0.53 -0.82 -2.21
CA HIS A 198 0.40 -0.91 -3.33
C HIS A 198 0.56 0.40 -4.11
N ALA A 199 -0.13 1.47 -3.75
CA ALA A 199 -0.18 2.67 -4.57
C ALA A 199 1.02 3.64 -4.37
N PRO A 200 1.47 3.99 -3.14
CA PRO A 200 2.57 4.95 -2.94
C PRO A 200 3.83 4.54 -3.69
N ALA A 201 4.42 5.48 -4.42
CA ALA A 201 5.60 5.32 -5.29
C ALA A 201 5.41 4.41 -6.52
N MET A 202 4.44 3.49 -6.54
CA MET A 202 4.15 2.64 -7.70
C MET A 202 3.39 3.39 -8.80
N ILE A 203 2.43 4.21 -8.40
CA ILE A 203 1.64 5.05 -9.30
C ILE A 203 1.66 6.51 -8.81
N PRO A 204 1.41 7.51 -9.68
CA PRO A 204 1.18 8.87 -9.24
C PRO A 204 -0.01 8.95 -8.29
N LEU A 205 0.13 9.66 -7.17
CA LEU A 205 -0.92 9.86 -6.18
C LEU A 205 -1.14 11.33 -5.92
N ASP A 206 -2.41 11.71 -5.85
CA ASP A 206 -2.91 12.93 -5.25
C ASP A 206 -4.19 12.58 -4.51
N LEU A 207 -4.11 12.43 -3.18
CA LEU A 207 -5.25 11.97 -2.38
C LEU A 207 -6.36 13.01 -2.30
N ALA A 208 -6.02 14.29 -2.45
CA ALA A 208 -7.01 15.36 -2.53
C ALA A 208 -7.84 15.25 -3.83
N ASP A 209 -7.19 14.93 -4.95
CA ASP A 209 -7.86 14.72 -6.24
C ASP A 209 -8.67 13.41 -6.29
N ILE A 210 -8.16 12.33 -5.69
CA ILE A 210 -8.88 11.04 -5.56
C ILE A 210 -10.15 11.22 -4.75
N GLY A 211 -10.08 11.99 -3.67
CA GLY A 211 -11.23 12.37 -2.86
C GLY A 211 -11.87 11.21 -2.10
N ALA A 212 -11.12 10.20 -1.67
CA ALA A 212 -11.60 9.16 -0.78
C ALA A 212 -11.93 9.70 0.60
N ASP A 213 -12.95 9.13 1.28
CA ASP A 213 -13.24 9.48 2.67
C ASP A 213 -12.15 8.99 3.61
N PHE A 214 -11.61 7.80 3.35
CA PHE A 214 -10.49 7.22 4.07
C PHE A 214 -9.57 6.49 3.08
N TYR A 215 -8.27 6.80 3.14
CA TYR A 215 -7.26 6.17 2.28
C TYR A 215 -6.12 5.64 3.12
N ALA A 216 -5.96 4.32 3.17
CA ALA A 216 -4.87 3.67 3.88
C ALA A 216 -3.71 3.36 2.94
N ALA A 217 -2.46 3.55 3.40
CA ALA A 217 -1.28 3.32 2.56
C ALA A 217 -0.16 2.58 3.30
N ASN A 218 0.54 1.67 2.60
CA ASN A 218 1.81 1.12 3.05
C ASN A 218 2.97 1.95 2.48
N LEU A 219 3.88 2.33 3.35
CA LEU A 219 5.09 3.06 2.95
C LEU A 219 6.31 2.12 2.82
N HIS A 220 6.22 0.90 3.38
CA HIS A 220 7.29 -0.10 3.40
C HIS A 220 7.32 -1.04 2.18
N LYS A 221 6.45 -0.85 1.19
CA LYS A 221 6.46 -1.64 -0.06
C LYS A 221 7.22 -0.89 -1.15
N TRP A 222 6.50 -0.10 -1.95
CA TRP A 222 7.06 0.58 -3.12
C TRP A 222 7.80 1.88 -2.80
N LEU A 223 7.47 2.55 -1.69
CA LEU A 223 8.24 3.70 -1.23
C LEU A 223 9.56 3.28 -0.56
N LEU A 224 9.72 2.00 -0.20
CA LEU A 224 10.94 1.44 0.42
C LEU A 224 11.28 2.05 1.78
N ALA A 225 10.28 2.54 2.52
CA ALA A 225 10.43 2.93 3.91
C ALA A 225 10.55 1.70 4.82
N PRO A 226 11.01 1.83 6.08
CA PRO A 226 11.13 0.69 6.98
C PRO A 226 9.79 0.00 7.25
N THR A 227 9.83 -1.31 7.49
CA THR A 227 8.66 -2.05 8.01
C THR A 227 8.16 -1.40 9.30
N GLY A 228 6.85 -1.33 9.46
CA GLY A 228 6.22 -0.56 10.54
C GLY A 228 5.83 0.87 10.13
N ALA A 229 6.06 1.26 8.86
CA ALA A 229 5.60 2.52 8.30
C ALA A 229 4.40 2.33 7.37
N GLY A 230 3.26 2.83 7.80
CA GLY A 230 2.02 2.98 7.04
C GLY A 230 1.29 4.24 7.49
N CYS A 231 0.21 4.59 6.83
CA CYS A 231 -0.60 5.74 7.21
C CYS A 231 -2.06 5.58 6.78
N LEU A 232 -2.89 6.43 7.40
CA LEU A 232 -4.29 6.67 7.05
C LEU A 232 -4.45 8.16 6.73
N ALA A 233 -4.90 8.48 5.53
CA ALA A 233 -5.37 9.82 5.20
C ALA A 233 -6.90 9.88 5.38
N ILE A 234 -7.37 10.94 6.03
CA ILE A 234 -8.79 11.18 6.31
C ILE A 234 -9.27 12.29 5.39
N GLY A 235 -10.26 12.01 4.56
CA GLY A 235 -10.85 12.98 3.65
C GLY A 235 -11.58 14.11 4.39
N PRO A 236 -11.71 15.31 3.76
CA PRO A 236 -12.40 16.43 4.35
C PRO A 236 -13.83 16.10 4.81
N GLY A 237 -14.20 16.55 6.01
CA GLY A 237 -15.52 16.32 6.60
C GLY A 237 -15.69 14.95 7.29
N ASN A 238 -14.63 14.15 7.34
CA ASN A 238 -14.63 12.85 8.01
C ASN A 238 -13.75 12.81 9.26
N GLU A 239 -13.17 13.93 9.65
CA GLU A 239 -12.17 14.07 10.70
C GLU A 239 -12.65 13.58 12.07
N ASP A 240 -13.94 13.74 12.38
CA ASP A 240 -14.53 13.36 13.67
C ASP A 240 -15.37 12.07 13.62
N ARG A 241 -15.36 11.36 12.49
CA ARG A 241 -16.16 10.12 12.34
C ARG A 241 -15.55 8.91 13.02
N LEU A 242 -14.24 8.93 13.28
CA LEU A 242 -13.55 7.77 13.81
C LEU A 242 -13.43 7.82 15.34
N GLN A 243 -13.64 6.67 15.97
CA GLN A 243 -13.21 6.40 17.33
C GLN A 243 -11.82 5.71 17.30
N PRO A 244 -10.98 5.92 18.31
CA PRO A 244 -9.65 5.30 18.32
C PRO A 244 -9.76 3.79 18.53
N LEU A 245 -8.80 3.07 17.94
CA LEU A 245 -8.68 1.63 18.15
C LEU A 245 -8.16 1.33 19.58
N HIS A 246 -7.24 2.17 20.06
CA HIS A 246 -6.65 2.06 21.40
C HIS A 246 -6.94 3.33 22.20
N VAL A 247 -7.31 3.14 23.45
CA VAL A 247 -7.47 4.25 24.40
C VAL A 247 -6.17 4.45 25.16
N SER A 248 -5.52 5.59 24.96
CA SER A 248 -4.27 5.97 25.61
C SER A 248 -4.23 7.48 25.88
N TRP A 249 -3.07 8.07 26.17
CA TRP A 249 -2.90 9.49 26.52
C TRP A 249 -3.43 10.47 25.44
N GLY A 250 -3.60 10.04 24.19
CA GLY A 250 -4.25 10.82 23.15
C GLY A 250 -5.78 10.90 23.25
N TYR A 251 -6.43 10.08 24.08
CA TYR A 251 -7.88 9.93 24.11
C TYR A 251 -8.61 11.19 24.63
N HIS A 252 -8.11 11.79 25.70
CA HIS A 252 -8.69 13.02 26.26
C HIS A 252 -8.00 14.23 25.64
N ARG A 253 -8.57 14.76 24.56
CA ARG A 253 -8.00 15.89 23.81
C ARG A 253 -7.88 17.18 24.67
N ASP A 254 -8.76 17.36 25.66
CA ASP A 254 -8.93 18.61 26.39
C ASP A 254 -8.57 18.52 27.88
N ARG A 255 -8.43 17.31 28.45
CA ARG A 255 -8.36 17.12 29.91
C ARG A 255 -6.98 17.19 30.53
N TYR A 256 -5.92 17.06 29.75
CA TYR A 256 -4.55 17.09 30.25
C TYR A 256 -3.65 18.01 29.42
N PRO A 257 -3.85 19.34 29.51
CA PRO A 257 -2.82 20.24 29.05
C PRO A 257 -1.64 20.10 30.05
N ILE A 258 -0.57 19.42 29.59
CA ILE A 258 0.60 19.15 30.47
C ILE A 258 1.36 20.44 30.80
N SER A 259 1.17 21.47 29.98
CA SER A 259 1.66 22.85 30.24
C SER A 259 0.96 23.81 29.26
N ASP A 260 1.08 25.12 29.50
CA ASP A 260 0.64 26.14 28.55
C ASP A 260 1.34 26.02 27.19
N ALA A 261 2.58 25.50 27.17
CA ALA A 261 3.31 25.19 25.93
C ALA A 261 2.73 23.99 25.17
N GLY A 262 1.94 23.13 25.81
CA GLY A 262 1.26 21.98 25.19
C GLY A 262 -0.19 22.26 24.74
N ARG A 263 -0.71 23.46 24.96
CA ARG A 263 -2.05 23.84 24.50
C ARG A 263 -2.02 24.11 23.00
N SER A 264 -2.76 23.30 22.26
CA SER A 264 -2.98 23.55 20.83
C SER A 264 -4.02 24.68 20.67
N ALA A 265 -3.83 25.51 19.63
CA ALA A 265 -4.78 26.56 19.25
C ALA A 265 -6.12 26.01 18.72
N GLY A 266 -6.24 24.70 18.55
CA GLY A 266 -7.44 24.01 18.07
C GLY A 266 -7.18 22.53 17.78
N PRO A 267 -8.23 21.76 17.42
CA PRO A 267 -8.11 20.30 17.22
C PRO A 267 -7.13 19.90 16.12
N ASP A 268 -6.89 20.78 15.15
CA ASP A 268 -6.03 20.55 13.99
C ASP A 268 -4.74 21.38 14.00
N ALA A 269 -4.53 22.19 15.06
CA ALA A 269 -3.27 22.93 15.21
C ALA A 269 -2.15 22.03 15.72
N PRO A 270 -0.91 22.17 15.17
CA PRO A 270 0.24 21.42 15.68
C PRO A 270 0.46 21.66 17.18
N ASP A 271 0.83 20.61 17.88
CA ASP A 271 1.09 20.64 19.31
C ASP A 271 2.55 20.28 19.64
N ALA A 272 2.91 20.40 20.92
CA ALA A 272 4.27 20.11 21.39
C ALA A 272 4.68 18.62 21.27
N TYR A 273 3.77 17.74 20.82
CA TYR A 273 4.02 16.30 20.66
C TYR A 273 4.30 15.90 19.22
N GLY A 274 4.45 16.87 18.28
CA GLY A 274 4.66 16.60 16.86
C GLY A 274 3.41 16.02 16.16
N SER A 275 2.25 16.45 16.64
CA SER A 275 0.94 15.97 16.18
C SER A 275 -0.09 17.09 16.23
N THR A 276 -1.36 16.73 16.14
CA THR A 276 -2.49 17.58 16.54
C THR A 276 -3.34 16.81 17.56
N PRO A 277 -4.19 17.46 18.37
CA PRO A 277 -5.09 16.77 19.27
C PRO A 277 -5.94 15.69 18.56
N ARG A 278 -6.40 15.97 17.35
CA ARG A 278 -7.21 15.05 16.54
C ARG A 278 -6.41 13.82 16.05
N ILE A 279 -5.21 14.05 15.53
CA ILE A 279 -4.35 12.96 15.06
C ILE A 279 -3.92 12.10 16.26
N ARG A 280 -3.48 12.73 17.36
CA ARG A 280 -3.03 12.01 18.57
C ARG A 280 -4.13 11.14 19.17
N PHE A 281 -5.40 11.57 19.08
CA PHE A 281 -6.55 10.77 19.49
C PHE A 281 -6.64 9.42 18.74
N LEU A 282 -6.25 9.38 17.46
CA LEU A 282 -6.31 8.18 16.62
C LEU A 282 -4.99 7.40 16.58
N GLU A 283 -3.86 8.09 16.74
CA GLU A 283 -2.51 7.56 16.48
C GLU A 283 -1.81 7.04 17.73
N PHE A 284 -2.08 7.67 18.90
CA PHE A 284 -1.31 7.38 20.11
C PHE A 284 -1.85 6.14 20.82
N GLU A 285 -1.23 5.00 20.57
CA GLU A 285 -1.59 3.70 21.17
C GLU A 285 -0.76 3.33 22.41
N GLY A 286 0.13 4.22 22.87
CA GLY A 286 1.10 3.98 23.94
C GLY A 286 2.54 4.06 23.43
N THR A 287 3.49 3.69 24.30
CA THR A 287 4.91 3.68 23.94
C THR A 287 5.21 2.62 22.89
N ARG A 288 5.81 3.04 21.77
CA ARG A 288 6.20 2.17 20.68
C ARG A 288 7.44 2.71 19.95
N ASP A 289 8.09 1.87 19.14
CA ASP A 289 9.12 2.32 18.21
C ASP A 289 8.47 3.11 17.04
N ILE A 290 8.70 4.43 17.03
CA ILE A 290 8.25 5.35 15.98
C ILE A 290 9.34 5.63 14.93
N CYS A 291 10.54 5.09 15.10
CA CYS A 291 11.66 5.33 14.19
C CYS A 291 11.35 4.99 12.72
N PRO A 292 10.52 3.96 12.40
CA PRO A 292 10.08 3.71 11.03
C PRO A 292 9.35 4.90 10.40
N TRP A 293 8.51 5.61 11.17
CA TRP A 293 7.79 6.79 10.68
C TRP A 293 8.74 7.96 10.43
N LEU A 294 9.68 8.19 11.37
CA LEU A 294 10.67 9.25 11.30
C LEU A 294 11.69 9.06 10.15
N ALA A 295 11.81 7.84 9.63
CA ALA A 295 12.69 7.51 8.50
C ALA A 295 11.99 7.58 7.13
N VAL A 296 10.67 7.81 7.06
CA VAL A 296 9.94 7.93 5.80
C VAL A 296 10.49 9.03 4.89
N PRO A 297 10.85 10.23 5.39
CA PRO A 297 11.48 11.26 4.55
C PRO A 297 12.71 10.78 3.80
N ALA A 298 13.56 9.97 4.42
CA ALA A 298 14.76 9.44 3.76
C ALA A 298 14.41 8.52 2.57
N ALA A 299 13.30 7.79 2.65
CA ALA A 299 12.82 6.97 1.53
C ALA A 299 12.24 7.83 0.39
N ILE A 300 11.54 8.92 0.73
CA ILE A 300 11.04 9.90 -0.23
C ILE A 300 12.22 10.57 -0.96
N ASP A 301 13.24 11.01 -0.21
CA ASP A 301 14.42 11.67 -0.76
C ASP A 301 15.18 10.73 -1.67
N PHE A 302 15.48 9.51 -1.24
CA PHE A 302 16.23 8.54 -2.01
C PHE A 302 15.62 8.26 -3.40
N GLN A 303 14.31 8.07 -3.49
CA GLN A 303 13.66 7.86 -4.78
C GLN A 303 13.42 9.18 -5.52
N GLY A 304 13.20 10.28 -4.80
CA GLY A 304 13.10 11.61 -5.38
C GLY A 304 14.38 12.04 -6.11
N ASP A 305 15.56 11.72 -5.56
CA ASP A 305 16.87 11.99 -6.16
C ASP A 305 17.07 11.17 -7.45
N LEU A 306 16.48 9.98 -7.56
CA LEU A 306 16.43 9.20 -8.81
C LEU A 306 15.43 9.80 -9.82
N GLY A 307 14.51 10.64 -9.38
CA GLY A 307 13.43 11.21 -10.17
C GLY A 307 12.23 10.27 -10.33
N TRP A 308 11.07 10.70 -9.81
CA TRP A 308 9.84 9.89 -9.79
C TRP A 308 9.39 9.41 -11.17
N ASP A 309 9.52 10.25 -12.20
CA ASP A 309 9.15 9.86 -13.57
C ASP A 309 10.11 8.83 -14.14
N ALA A 310 11.42 8.99 -13.90
CA ALA A 310 12.43 8.03 -14.34
C ALA A 310 12.19 6.65 -13.68
N VAL A 311 11.92 6.62 -12.36
CA VAL A 311 11.59 5.40 -11.64
C VAL A 311 10.35 4.72 -12.23
N ARG A 312 9.27 5.47 -12.46
CA ARG A 312 8.03 4.94 -13.07
C ARG A 312 8.24 4.41 -14.49
N HIS A 313 8.99 5.12 -15.32
CA HIS A 313 9.34 4.66 -16.67
C HIS A 313 10.17 3.38 -16.64
N ARG A 314 11.18 3.30 -15.74
CA ARG A 314 11.99 2.09 -15.58
C ARG A 314 11.12 0.89 -15.18
N VAL A 315 10.26 1.07 -14.19
CA VAL A 315 9.36 0.01 -13.70
C VAL A 315 8.35 -0.42 -14.78
N ALA A 316 7.80 0.52 -15.55
CA ALA A 316 6.90 0.21 -16.66
C ALA A 316 7.61 -0.58 -17.78
N ALA A 317 8.86 -0.24 -18.08
CA ALA A 317 9.68 -0.98 -19.06
C ALA A 317 9.94 -2.43 -18.59
N LEU A 318 10.29 -2.62 -17.30
CA LEU A 318 10.46 -3.96 -16.71
C LEU A 318 9.16 -4.77 -16.73
N ALA A 319 8.02 -4.15 -16.42
CA ALA A 319 6.72 -4.81 -16.50
C ALA A 319 6.36 -5.21 -17.95
N ALA A 320 6.69 -4.37 -18.93
CA ALA A 320 6.51 -4.71 -20.35
C ALA A 320 7.43 -5.88 -20.77
N HIS A 321 8.68 -5.86 -20.34
CA HIS A 321 9.62 -6.96 -20.57
C HIS A 321 9.10 -8.28 -19.98
N THR A 322 8.62 -8.25 -18.74
CA THR A 322 8.02 -9.43 -18.07
C THR A 322 6.83 -9.98 -18.84
N ARG A 323 5.90 -9.10 -19.26
CA ARG A 323 4.73 -9.54 -20.05
C ARG A 323 5.16 -10.28 -21.31
N ARG A 324 6.21 -9.81 -21.96
CA ARG A 324 6.75 -10.47 -23.18
C ARG A 324 7.36 -11.82 -22.84
N VAL A 325 8.41 -11.87 -22.01
CA VAL A 325 9.22 -13.08 -21.82
C VAL A 325 8.49 -14.18 -21.04
N ILE A 326 7.63 -13.84 -20.07
CA ILE A 326 6.79 -14.83 -19.38
C ILE A 326 5.60 -15.22 -20.27
N GLY A 327 5.02 -14.28 -21.04
CA GLY A 327 3.96 -14.58 -22.01
C GLY A 327 4.41 -15.57 -23.08
N ASP A 328 5.68 -15.50 -23.51
CA ASP A 328 6.29 -16.45 -24.46
C ASP A 328 6.32 -17.89 -23.92
N THR A 329 6.16 -18.11 -22.62
CA THR A 329 6.00 -19.45 -22.01
C THR A 329 4.59 -20.04 -22.18
N GLY A 330 3.65 -19.30 -22.78
CA GLY A 330 2.27 -19.72 -22.99
C GLY A 330 1.32 -19.49 -21.80
N LEU A 331 1.80 -18.91 -20.70
CA LEU A 331 0.95 -18.59 -19.55
C LEU A 331 0.01 -17.41 -19.85
N PRO A 332 -1.31 -17.54 -19.59
CA PRO A 332 -2.26 -16.45 -19.77
C PRO A 332 -1.97 -15.26 -18.86
N LEU A 333 -2.03 -14.05 -19.39
CA LEU A 333 -1.85 -12.82 -18.64
C LEU A 333 -3.10 -12.53 -17.79
N ALA A 334 -2.92 -12.34 -16.50
CA ALA A 334 -3.98 -12.01 -15.54
C ALA A 334 -4.06 -10.51 -15.21
N THR A 335 -3.03 -9.74 -15.55
CA THR A 335 -3.00 -8.28 -15.42
C THR A 335 -3.29 -7.64 -16.77
N PRO A 336 -4.29 -6.77 -16.92
CA PRO A 336 -4.52 -6.07 -18.19
C PRO A 336 -3.26 -5.29 -18.63
N ALA A 337 -2.92 -5.38 -19.92
CA ALA A 337 -1.81 -4.61 -20.50
C ALA A 337 -2.27 -3.23 -21.00
N VAL A 338 -3.21 -2.62 -20.30
CA VAL A 338 -3.84 -1.34 -20.67
C VAL A 338 -3.21 -0.21 -19.86
N PRO A 339 -2.74 0.88 -20.50
CA PRO A 339 -2.26 2.05 -19.77
C PRO A 339 -3.30 2.57 -18.76
N GLY A 340 -2.85 2.86 -17.55
CA GLY A 340 -3.72 3.29 -16.44
C GLY A 340 -4.40 2.15 -15.67
N LEU A 341 -4.47 0.94 -16.20
CA LEU A 341 -4.99 -0.25 -15.50
C LEU A 341 -3.88 -1.21 -15.04
N CYS A 342 -2.62 -0.92 -15.29
CA CYS A 342 -1.47 -1.71 -14.84
C CYS A 342 -0.36 -0.82 -14.30
N GLY A 343 0.49 -1.40 -13.46
CA GLY A 343 1.64 -0.74 -12.84
C GLY A 343 2.87 -1.66 -12.80
N ALA A 344 3.53 -1.69 -11.64
CA ALA A 344 4.77 -2.44 -11.40
C ALA A 344 4.57 -3.93 -11.14
N MET A 345 3.33 -4.42 -11.10
CA MET A 345 3.02 -5.83 -10.90
C MET A 345 2.44 -6.43 -12.18
N THR A 346 2.87 -7.66 -12.48
CA THR A 346 2.34 -8.45 -13.59
C THR A 346 2.06 -9.85 -13.10
N ALA A 347 0.84 -10.32 -13.26
CA ALA A 347 0.43 -11.67 -12.88
C ALA A 347 0.06 -12.50 -14.10
N PHE A 348 0.32 -13.79 -14.01
CA PHE A 348 -0.05 -14.80 -15.01
C PHE A 348 -0.83 -15.92 -14.35
N GLU A 349 -1.75 -16.52 -15.07
CA GLU A 349 -2.50 -17.67 -14.60
C GLU A 349 -1.64 -18.94 -14.71
N LEU A 350 -1.66 -19.74 -13.66
CA LEU A 350 -0.96 -21.03 -13.63
C LEU A 350 -1.91 -22.14 -14.06
N PRO A 351 -1.38 -23.23 -14.66
CA PRO A 351 -2.18 -24.38 -15.04
C PRO A 351 -2.89 -25.00 -13.81
N ALA A 352 -4.04 -25.59 -14.07
CA ALA A 352 -4.73 -26.38 -13.05
C ALA A 352 -3.88 -27.57 -12.59
N GLY A 353 -4.03 -27.98 -11.33
CA GLY A 353 -3.31 -29.12 -10.75
C GLY A 353 -1.89 -28.84 -10.27
N VAL A 354 -1.38 -27.63 -10.43
CA VAL A 354 -0.07 -27.25 -9.88
C VAL A 354 -0.10 -27.34 -8.34
N ASN A 355 0.86 -28.09 -7.78
CA ASN A 355 1.10 -28.09 -6.34
C ASN A 355 1.86 -26.81 -5.95
N VAL A 356 1.15 -25.89 -5.32
CA VAL A 356 1.65 -24.55 -4.97
C VAL A 356 2.86 -24.60 -4.04
N SER A 357 2.79 -25.47 -3.01
CA SER A 357 3.92 -25.59 -2.06
C SER A 357 5.19 -26.10 -2.75
N ARG A 358 5.02 -27.07 -3.66
CA ARG A 358 6.15 -27.59 -4.44
C ARG A 358 6.70 -26.54 -5.41
N LEU A 359 5.83 -25.80 -6.12
CA LEU A 359 6.27 -24.73 -7.01
C LEU A 359 7.05 -23.63 -6.26
N ARG A 360 6.55 -23.21 -5.10
CA ARG A 360 7.27 -22.24 -4.23
C ARG A 360 8.65 -22.76 -3.84
N GLN A 361 8.76 -24.05 -3.48
CA GLN A 361 10.03 -24.65 -3.11
C GLN A 361 10.98 -24.75 -4.31
N GLU A 362 10.51 -25.19 -5.47
CA GLU A 362 11.32 -25.29 -6.70
C GLU A 362 11.89 -23.93 -7.15
N LEU A 363 11.13 -22.85 -7.00
CA LEU A 363 11.57 -21.50 -7.28
C LEU A 363 12.60 -21.03 -6.23
N TRP A 364 12.34 -21.29 -4.95
CA TRP A 364 13.27 -20.92 -3.87
C TRP A 364 14.59 -21.70 -3.91
N ASP A 365 14.57 -22.98 -4.27
CA ASP A 365 15.79 -23.78 -4.46
C ASP A 365 16.69 -23.20 -5.55
N ARG A 366 16.09 -22.47 -6.50
CA ARG A 366 16.79 -21.69 -7.53
C ARG A 366 17.05 -20.24 -7.12
N ARG A 367 16.83 -19.91 -5.84
CA ARG A 367 17.00 -18.55 -5.31
C ARG A 367 16.20 -17.50 -6.07
N ILE A 368 14.96 -17.80 -6.40
CA ILE A 368 14.01 -16.87 -7.02
C ILE A 368 12.85 -16.64 -6.04
N GLU A 369 12.73 -15.41 -5.55
CA GLU A 369 11.64 -14.96 -4.68
C GLU A 369 10.54 -14.34 -5.55
N VAL A 370 9.47 -15.09 -5.77
CA VAL A 370 8.28 -14.64 -6.49
C VAL A 370 7.03 -15.29 -5.89
N PRO A 371 5.96 -14.54 -5.60
CA PRO A 371 4.78 -15.11 -4.96
C PRO A 371 3.93 -15.94 -5.93
N VAL A 372 3.48 -17.09 -5.45
CA VAL A 372 2.39 -17.87 -6.03
C VAL A 372 1.14 -17.60 -5.20
N ILE A 373 0.08 -17.10 -5.81
CA ILE A 373 -1.13 -16.61 -5.16
C ILE A 373 -2.26 -17.59 -5.42
N GLU A 374 -2.84 -18.10 -4.33
CA GLU A 374 -3.99 -18.99 -4.36
C GLU A 374 -5.27 -18.17 -4.23
N ARG A 375 -6.15 -18.32 -5.19
CA ARG A 375 -7.51 -17.77 -5.16
C ARG A 375 -8.52 -18.92 -5.31
N PRO A 376 -9.77 -18.73 -4.88
CA PRO A 376 -10.80 -19.77 -5.04
C PRO A 376 -11.05 -20.16 -6.49
N ASP A 377 -10.86 -19.24 -7.43
CA ASP A 377 -11.15 -19.39 -8.86
C ASP A 377 -9.93 -19.78 -9.70
N ARG A 378 -8.69 -19.47 -9.25
CA ARG A 378 -7.47 -19.66 -10.04
C ARG A 378 -6.19 -19.53 -9.22
N LEU A 379 -5.09 -20.05 -9.79
CA LEU A 379 -3.73 -19.86 -9.27
C LEU A 379 -2.99 -18.83 -10.11
N LEU A 380 -2.21 -17.97 -9.46
CA LEU A 380 -1.43 -16.94 -10.14
C LEU A 380 0.02 -16.97 -9.70
N ILE A 381 0.93 -16.65 -10.62
CA ILE A 381 2.28 -16.18 -10.30
C ILE A 381 2.33 -14.68 -10.54
N ARG A 382 2.82 -13.89 -9.58
CA ARG A 382 2.84 -12.42 -9.67
C ARG A 382 4.27 -11.88 -9.58
N VAL A 383 4.78 -11.35 -10.66
CA VAL A 383 6.07 -10.66 -10.70
C VAL A 383 5.90 -9.21 -10.28
N SER A 384 6.72 -8.74 -9.36
CA SER A 384 6.66 -7.39 -8.80
C SER A 384 8.04 -6.73 -8.96
N HIS A 385 8.13 -5.78 -9.90
CA HIS A 385 9.38 -5.11 -10.25
C HIS A 385 9.58 -3.82 -9.47
N HIS A 386 10.85 -3.45 -9.27
CA HIS A 386 11.20 -2.08 -8.89
C HIS A 386 12.39 -1.60 -9.72
N PHE A 387 12.80 -0.33 -9.58
CA PHE A 387 13.93 0.23 -10.34
C PHE A 387 15.22 -0.61 -10.24
N TYR A 388 15.43 -1.30 -9.12
CA TYR A 388 16.60 -2.14 -8.86
C TYR A 388 16.54 -3.54 -9.51
N THR A 389 15.38 -3.95 -10.02
CA THR A 389 15.24 -5.20 -10.76
C THR A 389 15.95 -5.09 -12.12
N THR A 390 16.63 -6.16 -12.55
CA THR A 390 17.27 -6.24 -13.86
C THR A 390 16.47 -7.10 -14.82
N GLU A 391 16.62 -6.86 -16.12
CA GLU A 391 16.06 -7.71 -17.17
C GLU A 391 16.54 -9.15 -17.05
N ALA A 392 17.82 -9.34 -16.75
CA ALA A 392 18.42 -10.67 -16.57
C ALA A 392 17.76 -11.48 -15.41
N GLU A 393 17.29 -10.81 -14.36
CA GLU A 393 16.56 -11.48 -13.28
C GLU A 393 15.19 -11.97 -13.74
N ILE A 394 14.52 -11.21 -14.61
CA ILE A 394 13.23 -11.58 -15.22
C ILE A 394 13.44 -12.74 -16.21
N ASP A 395 14.45 -12.63 -17.07
CA ASP A 395 14.81 -13.67 -18.03
C ASP A 395 15.16 -14.99 -17.34
N ARG A 396 15.87 -14.93 -16.20
CA ARG A 396 16.15 -16.08 -15.36
C ARG A 396 14.89 -16.78 -14.86
N LEU A 397 13.89 -16.02 -14.38
CA LEU A 397 12.59 -16.59 -14.00
C LEU A 397 11.92 -17.26 -15.20
N SER A 398 11.84 -16.58 -16.34
CA SER A 398 11.22 -17.10 -17.57
C SER A 398 11.86 -18.41 -18.01
N ALA A 399 13.18 -18.52 -17.96
CA ALA A 399 13.92 -19.69 -18.37
C ALA A 399 13.66 -20.95 -17.51
N VAL A 400 13.45 -20.76 -16.19
CA VAL A 400 13.29 -21.91 -15.27
C VAL A 400 11.82 -22.24 -14.95
N LEU A 401 10.90 -21.31 -15.20
CA LEU A 401 9.49 -21.44 -14.82
C LEU A 401 8.81 -22.66 -15.45
N PRO A 402 9.00 -23.00 -16.75
CA PRO A 402 8.40 -24.20 -17.33
C PRO A 402 8.83 -25.50 -16.62
N ASP A 403 10.11 -25.61 -16.24
CA ASP A 403 10.63 -26.78 -15.52
C ASP A 403 10.04 -26.87 -14.11
N CYS A 404 9.98 -25.75 -13.39
CA CYS A 404 9.36 -25.69 -12.07
C CYS A 404 7.88 -26.10 -12.11
N LEU A 405 7.15 -25.65 -13.13
CA LEU A 405 5.74 -26.01 -13.32
C LEU A 405 5.58 -27.50 -13.60
N ARG A 406 6.38 -28.10 -14.50
CA ARG A 406 6.37 -29.55 -14.76
C ARG A 406 6.66 -30.36 -13.52
N SER A 407 7.69 -29.97 -12.76
CA SER A 407 8.05 -30.61 -11.48
C SER A 407 6.92 -30.49 -10.44
N ALA A 408 6.17 -29.40 -10.44
CA ALA A 408 5.05 -29.18 -9.54
C ALA A 408 3.72 -29.81 -10.02
N GLY A 409 3.72 -30.60 -11.09
CA GLY A 409 2.54 -31.31 -11.60
C GLY A 409 1.66 -30.49 -12.55
N GLY A 410 2.16 -29.34 -13.05
CA GLY A 410 1.47 -28.55 -14.08
C GLY A 410 1.43 -29.29 -15.42
N VAL A 411 0.26 -29.55 -15.96
CA VAL A 411 0.05 -30.20 -17.27
C VAL A 411 -0.17 -29.10 -18.31
N GLY A 412 0.60 -29.11 -19.41
CA GLY A 412 0.30 -28.30 -20.59
C GLY A 412 1.13 -27.02 -20.77
N VAL A 413 2.33 -26.94 -20.20
CA VAL A 413 3.30 -25.90 -20.56
C VAL A 413 4.32 -26.55 -21.50
N GLY A 414 4.11 -26.41 -22.80
CA GLY A 414 4.97 -26.89 -23.86
C GLY A 414 5.27 -25.78 -24.85
#